data_cb30908470c4d2997331b58338cf0cd2
#
_entry.id   cb30908470c4d2997331b58338cf0cd2
#
_cell.length_a   1.000
_cell.length_b   1.000
_cell.length_c   1.000
_cell.angle_alpha   90.00
_cell.angle_beta   90.00
_cell.angle_gamma   90.00
#
_symmetry.space_group_name_H-M   'P 1'
#
loop_
_entity.id
_entity.type
_entity.pdbx_description
1 polymer ?
#
loop_
_entity_poly.entity_id
_entity_poly.type
_entity_poly.pdbx_seq_one_letter_code
_entity_poly.pdbx_strand_id
1 'polypeptide(L)'
;MIHSVFQGRSFLAEKDFTRAELEYLIGLSAHLKDLKKRNIEHRYLAGKNIALLFEKTSTRTRAAFTTAAIDLGAHPEYLGANDIQLGKKETTEDTAKVLGRMFDGIEFRGFSQRMVE
;
A
#
# COMPACT_ATOMS: atom_id res chain seq x y z
N MET A 1 16.09 -11.93 -2.62
CA MET A 1 15.06 -11.02 -3.10
C MET A 1 13.69 -11.66 -3.11
N ILE A 2 12.70 -10.91 -2.73
CA ILE A 2 11.34 -11.39 -2.76
C ILE A 2 10.82 -11.38 -4.17
N HIS A 3 10.16 -12.41 -4.56
CA HIS A 3 9.53 -12.39 -5.85
C HIS A 3 8.33 -13.34 -5.89
N SER A 4 8.51 -14.55 -6.30
CA SER A 4 7.41 -15.39 -6.76
C SER A 4 6.30 -15.66 -5.77
N VAL A 5 6.60 -15.89 -4.50
CA VAL A 5 5.54 -16.27 -3.54
C VAL A 5 4.60 -15.14 -3.19
N PHE A 6 5.04 -13.89 -3.35
CA PHE A 6 4.20 -12.73 -3.03
C PHE A 6 3.73 -11.98 -4.26
N GLN A 7 4.34 -12.24 -5.41
CA GLN A 7 4.01 -11.52 -6.62
C GLN A 7 2.56 -11.75 -7.01
N GLY A 8 1.85 -10.66 -7.32
CA GLY A 8 0.45 -10.72 -7.71
C GLY A 8 -0.52 -10.89 -6.55
N ARG A 9 -0.03 -10.90 -5.31
CA ARG A 9 -0.87 -11.06 -4.14
C ARG A 9 -1.10 -9.72 -3.46
N SER A 10 -2.33 -9.53 -2.96
CA SER A 10 -2.70 -8.36 -2.17
C SER A 10 -2.77 -8.74 -0.70
N PHE A 11 -2.44 -7.81 0.19
CA PHE A 11 -2.57 -8.02 1.62
C PHE A 11 -3.92 -7.49 2.07
N LEU A 12 -4.93 -8.34 2.04
CA LEU A 12 -6.29 -7.98 2.43
C LEU A 12 -6.57 -8.33 3.88
N ALA A 13 -6.01 -9.45 4.34
CA ALA A 13 -6.16 -9.89 5.72
C ALA A 13 -5.01 -10.82 6.08
N GLU A 14 -4.60 -10.80 7.34
CA GLU A 14 -3.50 -11.64 7.81
C GLU A 14 -3.78 -13.12 7.62
N LYS A 15 -5.04 -13.51 7.72
CA LYS A 15 -5.45 -14.92 7.58
C LYS A 15 -5.12 -15.50 6.21
N ASP A 16 -4.86 -14.65 5.22
CA ASP A 16 -4.55 -15.10 3.87
C ASP A 16 -3.08 -15.48 3.70
N PHE A 17 -2.30 -15.35 4.77
CA PHE A 17 -0.85 -15.63 4.75
C PHE A 17 -0.50 -16.67 5.79
N THR A 18 0.50 -17.49 5.48
CA THR A 18 1.03 -18.45 6.44
C THR A 18 1.88 -17.71 7.47
N ARG A 19 2.14 -18.41 8.61
CA ARG A 19 3.02 -17.85 9.62
C ARG A 19 4.40 -17.54 9.06
N ALA A 20 4.94 -18.44 8.25
CA ALA A 20 6.26 -18.25 7.66
C ALA A 20 6.28 -17.02 6.75
N GLU A 21 5.20 -16.82 5.98
CA GLU A 21 5.09 -15.65 5.11
C GLU A 21 5.03 -14.36 5.91
N LEU A 22 4.25 -14.34 6.99
CA LEU A 22 4.16 -13.16 7.84
C LEU A 22 5.50 -12.87 8.53
N GLU A 23 6.19 -13.90 9.00
CA GLU A 23 7.51 -13.72 9.60
C GLU A 23 8.51 -13.18 8.60
N TYR A 24 8.43 -13.62 7.35
CA TYR A 24 9.28 -13.09 6.28
C TYR A 24 9.02 -11.60 6.06
N LEU A 25 7.75 -11.20 6.01
CA LEU A 25 7.41 -9.79 5.80
C LEU A 25 7.89 -8.91 6.96
N ILE A 26 7.79 -9.41 8.18
CA ILE A 26 8.30 -8.69 9.35
C ILE A 26 9.82 -8.54 9.25
N GLY A 27 10.51 -9.61 8.86
CA GLY A 27 11.97 -9.57 8.66
C GLY A 27 12.37 -8.60 7.57
N LEU A 28 11.62 -8.60 6.47
CA LEU A 28 11.87 -7.65 5.39
C LEU A 28 11.68 -6.22 5.87
N SER A 29 10.64 -5.97 6.66
CA SER A 29 10.39 -4.64 7.23
C SER A 29 11.57 -4.18 8.06
N ALA A 30 12.12 -5.06 8.90
CA ALA A 30 13.28 -4.75 9.72
C ALA A 30 14.50 -4.44 8.85
N HIS A 31 14.68 -5.20 7.78
CA HIS A 31 15.78 -4.99 6.84
C HIS A 31 15.67 -3.62 6.16
N LEU A 32 14.49 -3.28 5.66
CA LEU A 32 14.27 -1.99 5.01
C LEU A 32 14.46 -0.82 5.98
N LYS A 33 14.02 -1.00 7.22
CA LYS A 33 14.22 0.01 8.26
C LYS A 33 15.71 0.23 8.50
N ASP A 34 16.48 -0.84 8.52
CA ASP A 34 17.92 -0.76 8.69
C ASP A 34 18.60 -0.01 7.54
N LEU A 35 18.19 -0.31 6.30
CA LEU A 35 18.72 0.39 5.13
C LEU A 35 18.44 1.87 5.21
N LYS A 36 17.24 2.25 5.59
CA LYS A 36 16.90 3.67 5.74
C LYS A 36 17.73 4.32 6.82
N LYS A 37 17.90 3.66 7.95
CA LYS A 37 18.69 4.18 9.07
C LYS A 37 20.14 4.39 8.69
N ARG A 38 20.67 3.50 7.87
CA ARG A 38 22.05 3.58 7.39
C ARG A 38 22.21 4.43 6.14
N ASN A 39 21.12 5.03 5.69
CA ASN A 39 21.08 5.89 4.50
C ASN A 39 21.57 5.18 3.24
N ILE A 40 21.20 3.91 3.12
CA ILE A 40 21.52 3.10 1.94
C ILE A 40 20.34 3.14 0.99
N GLU A 41 20.59 3.51 -0.27
CA GLU A 41 19.53 3.59 -1.27
C GLU A 41 18.94 2.21 -1.53
N HIS A 42 17.60 2.14 -1.62
CA HIS A 42 16.90 0.87 -1.82
C HIS A 42 15.63 1.10 -2.64
N ARG A 43 15.79 1.51 -3.89
CA ARG A 43 14.71 1.92 -4.77
C ARG A 43 14.03 0.72 -5.45
N TYR A 44 13.53 -0.21 -4.66
CA TYR A 44 12.91 -1.44 -5.19
C TYR A 44 11.64 -1.20 -5.98
N LEU A 45 10.96 -0.08 -5.74
CA LEU A 45 9.72 0.26 -6.44
C LEU A 45 9.91 1.43 -7.40
N ALA A 46 11.12 1.61 -7.90
CA ALA A 46 11.43 2.71 -8.83
C ALA A 46 10.46 2.70 -10.01
N GLY A 47 9.89 3.85 -10.31
CA GLY A 47 8.97 4.01 -11.42
C GLY A 47 7.56 3.55 -11.16
N LYS A 48 7.25 3.06 -9.96
CA LYS A 48 5.91 2.60 -9.64
C LYS A 48 5.07 3.73 -9.05
N ASN A 49 3.78 3.68 -9.29
CA ASN A 49 2.83 4.65 -8.73
C ASN A 49 1.93 3.94 -7.73
N ILE A 50 1.83 4.51 -6.54
CA ILE A 50 1.08 3.91 -5.44
C ILE A 50 -0.03 4.87 -5.01
N ALA A 51 -1.27 4.41 -5.02
CA ALA A 51 -2.39 5.20 -4.53
C ALA A 51 -2.55 4.97 -3.04
N LEU A 52 -2.65 6.05 -2.28
CA LEU A 52 -2.90 6.01 -0.84
C LEU A 52 -4.33 6.49 -0.62
N LEU A 53 -5.23 5.54 -0.46
CA LEU A 53 -6.67 5.77 -0.44
C LEU A 53 -7.15 5.82 1.00
N PHE A 54 -7.53 7.01 1.45
CA PHE A 54 -7.91 7.20 2.85
C PHE A 54 -9.36 7.66 2.96
N GLU A 55 -10.22 6.79 3.47
CA GLU A 55 -11.60 7.13 3.76
C GLU A 55 -11.70 7.93 5.06
N LYS A 56 -10.78 7.68 5.98
CA LYS A 56 -10.68 8.47 7.21
C LYS A 56 -9.28 9.01 7.38
N THR A 57 -9.18 10.18 8.00
CA THR A 57 -7.89 10.85 8.16
C THR A 57 -7.01 10.12 9.16
N SER A 58 -5.72 10.09 8.87
CA SER A 58 -4.72 9.56 9.78
C SER A 58 -3.36 10.11 9.37
N THR A 59 -2.92 11.16 10.06
CA THR A 59 -1.65 11.81 9.75
C THR A 59 -0.48 10.85 9.83
N ARG A 60 -0.46 10.04 10.89
CA ARG A 60 0.66 9.14 11.14
C ARG A 60 0.78 8.07 10.06
N THR A 61 -0.33 7.41 9.74
CA THR A 61 -0.34 6.36 8.72
C THR A 61 -0.04 6.92 7.35
N ARG A 62 -0.63 8.08 7.03
CA ARG A 62 -0.39 8.74 5.75
C ARG A 62 1.10 9.08 5.60
N ALA A 63 1.69 9.67 6.63
CA ALA A 63 3.11 10.03 6.59
C ALA A 63 3.99 8.80 6.43
N ALA A 64 3.67 7.72 7.12
CA ALA A 64 4.45 6.49 7.05
C ALA A 64 4.43 5.89 5.64
N PHE A 65 3.26 5.77 5.03
CA PHE A 65 3.17 5.21 3.69
C PHE A 65 3.78 6.12 2.64
N THR A 66 3.58 7.43 2.77
CA THR A 66 4.17 8.40 1.84
C THR A 66 5.70 8.30 1.87
N THR A 67 6.26 8.32 3.07
CA THR A 67 7.71 8.26 3.25
C THR A 67 8.28 6.94 2.73
N ALA A 68 7.62 5.83 3.06
CA ALA A 68 8.06 4.52 2.62
C ALA A 68 8.05 4.41 1.10
N ALA A 69 6.99 4.91 0.45
CA ALA A 69 6.90 4.87 -1.00
C ALA A 69 8.04 5.67 -1.64
N ILE A 70 8.30 6.86 -1.12
CA ILE A 70 9.37 7.71 -1.64
C ILE A 70 10.73 7.04 -1.45
N ASP A 71 10.99 6.49 -0.27
CA ASP A 71 12.25 5.80 0.01
C ASP A 71 12.47 4.62 -0.94
N LEU A 72 11.40 3.96 -1.33
CA LEU A 72 11.49 2.82 -2.25
C LEU A 72 11.51 3.24 -3.72
N GLY A 73 11.49 4.54 -3.99
CA GLY A 73 11.55 5.06 -5.35
C GLY A 73 10.21 5.16 -6.05
N ALA A 74 9.13 4.90 -5.35
CA ALA A 74 7.79 4.99 -5.91
C ALA A 74 7.25 6.41 -5.80
N HIS A 75 6.17 6.67 -6.54
CA HIS A 75 5.44 7.93 -6.45
C HIS A 75 4.14 7.69 -5.71
N PRO A 76 3.96 8.28 -4.52
CA PRO A 76 2.71 8.16 -3.77
C PRO A 76 1.73 9.25 -4.18
N GLU A 77 0.46 8.87 -4.32
CA GLU A 77 -0.61 9.81 -4.58
C GLU A 77 -1.68 9.64 -3.49
N TYR A 78 -1.90 10.68 -2.71
CA TYR A 78 -2.89 10.65 -1.64
C TYR A 78 -4.26 10.99 -2.19
N LEU A 79 -5.24 10.14 -1.90
CA LEU A 79 -6.63 10.35 -2.30
C LEU A 79 -7.50 10.26 -1.04
N GLY A 80 -8.01 11.40 -0.62
CA GLY A 80 -8.86 11.47 0.57
C GLY A 80 -10.33 11.20 0.23
N ALA A 81 -11.16 11.16 1.26
CA ALA A 81 -12.58 10.88 1.10
C ALA A 81 -13.28 11.87 0.17
N ASN A 82 -12.85 13.12 0.16
CA ASN A 82 -13.44 14.13 -0.69
C ASN A 82 -13.02 14.02 -2.15
N ASP A 83 -11.93 13.31 -2.40
CA ASP A 83 -11.38 13.17 -3.75
C ASP A 83 -12.02 12.03 -4.51
N ILE A 84 -12.45 10.98 -3.82
CA ILE A 84 -12.87 9.73 -4.45
C ILE A 84 -14.36 9.43 -4.32
N GLN A 85 -15.06 10.08 -3.42
CA GLN A 85 -16.51 9.96 -3.24
C GLN A 85 -17.02 8.51 -3.18
N LEU A 86 -16.28 7.65 -2.50
CA LEU A 86 -16.64 6.25 -2.33
C LEU A 86 -18.02 6.12 -1.68
N GLY A 87 -18.86 5.27 -2.25
CA GLY A 87 -20.18 5.01 -1.72
C GLY A 87 -21.18 6.11 -1.99
N LYS A 88 -20.83 7.12 -2.77
CA LYS A 88 -21.73 8.22 -3.10
C LYS A 88 -22.06 8.21 -4.59
N LYS A 89 -21.18 8.80 -5.42
CA LYS A 89 -21.41 8.91 -6.86
C LYS A 89 -20.87 7.71 -7.62
N GLU A 90 -19.87 7.05 -7.06
CA GLU A 90 -19.26 5.88 -7.66
C GLU A 90 -19.41 4.69 -6.74
N THR A 91 -19.48 3.50 -7.32
CA THR A 91 -19.43 2.29 -6.52
C THR A 91 -17.96 2.04 -6.14
N THR A 92 -17.76 1.33 -5.03
CA THR A 92 -16.41 0.94 -4.62
C THR A 92 -15.73 0.13 -5.71
N GLU A 93 -16.51 -0.74 -6.35
CA GLU A 93 -15.99 -1.60 -7.41
C GLU A 93 -15.51 -0.79 -8.61
N ASP A 94 -16.28 0.19 -9.03
CA ASP A 94 -15.91 1.04 -10.18
C ASP A 94 -14.65 1.84 -9.87
N THR A 95 -14.56 2.40 -8.66
CA THR A 95 -13.39 3.14 -8.23
C THR A 95 -12.15 2.24 -8.25
N ALA A 96 -12.28 1.03 -7.72
CA ALA A 96 -11.18 0.09 -7.68
C ALA A 96 -10.69 -0.27 -9.08
N LYS A 97 -11.61 -0.45 -10.03
CA LYS A 97 -11.24 -0.77 -11.41
C LYS A 97 -10.48 0.36 -12.08
N VAL A 98 -10.92 1.58 -11.89
CA VAL A 98 -10.25 2.75 -12.46
C VAL A 98 -8.86 2.90 -11.88
N LEU A 99 -8.75 2.86 -10.56
CA LEU A 99 -7.46 3.04 -9.89
C LEU A 99 -6.51 1.88 -10.21
N GLY A 100 -7.04 0.66 -10.32
CA GLY A 100 -6.23 -0.50 -10.65
C GLY A 100 -5.56 -0.43 -12.01
N ARG A 101 -6.12 0.35 -12.92
CA ARG A 101 -5.53 0.56 -14.25
C ARG A 101 -4.45 1.62 -14.24
N MET A 102 -4.52 2.57 -13.29
CA MET A 102 -3.62 3.72 -13.24
C MET A 102 -2.46 3.54 -12.29
N PHE A 103 -2.65 2.75 -11.25
CA PHE A 103 -1.65 2.59 -10.20
C PHE A 103 -1.15 1.15 -10.14
N ASP A 104 0.12 1.02 -9.75
CA ASP A 104 0.75 -0.30 -9.59
C ASP A 104 0.38 -0.94 -8.26
N GLY A 105 0.06 -0.12 -7.26
CA GLY A 105 -0.36 -0.60 -5.95
C GLY A 105 -1.32 0.36 -5.30
N ILE A 106 -2.14 -0.14 -4.40
CA ILE A 106 -3.14 0.65 -3.68
C ILE A 106 -3.08 0.27 -2.21
N GLU A 107 -2.97 1.30 -1.35
CA GLU A 107 -3.13 1.13 0.08
C GLU A 107 -4.47 1.75 0.45
N PHE A 108 -5.27 1.04 1.23
CA PHE A 108 -6.59 1.51 1.60
C PHE A 108 -6.73 1.58 3.11
N ARG A 109 -7.23 2.71 3.60
CA ARG A 109 -7.62 2.88 5.00
C ARG A 109 -9.06 3.34 5.05
N GLY A 110 -9.94 2.44 5.45
CA GLY A 110 -11.38 2.71 5.46
C GLY A 110 -12.00 2.41 6.81
N PHE A 111 -13.32 2.51 6.84
CA PHE A 111 -14.10 2.23 8.04
C PHE A 111 -14.50 0.75 8.15
N SER A 112 -14.48 0.02 7.05
CA SER A 112 -14.99 -1.33 7.01
C SER A 112 -14.03 -2.29 6.29
N GLN A 113 -13.73 -3.41 6.93
CA GLN A 113 -12.94 -4.48 6.30
C GLN A 113 -13.63 -5.01 5.07
N ARG A 114 -14.95 -5.00 5.07
CA ARG A 114 -15.74 -5.50 3.95
C ARG A 114 -15.47 -4.74 2.66
N MET A 115 -15.18 -3.43 2.76
CA MET A 115 -14.88 -2.63 1.57
C MET A 115 -13.52 -2.99 0.98
N VAL A 116 -12.61 -3.51 1.80
CA VAL A 116 -11.28 -3.91 1.36
C VAL A 116 -11.37 -5.21 0.56
N GLU A 117 -12.17 -6.11 1.04
CA GLU A 117 -12.34 -7.42 0.42
C GLU A 117 -13.25 -7.37 -0.78
#